data_58f73178ec7da80f95789e9280805f0f
#
_entry.id   58f73178ec7da80f95789e9280805f0f
#
_cell.length_a   1.000
_cell.length_b   1.000
_cell.length_c   1.000
_cell.angle_alpha   90.00
_cell.angle_beta   90.00
_cell.angle_gamma   90.00
#
_symmetry.space_group_name_H-M   'P 1'
#
loop_
_entity.id
_entity.type
_entity.pdbx_description
1 polymer ?
#
loop_
_entity_poly.entity_id
_entity_poly.type
_entity_poly.pdbx_seq_one_letter_code
_entity_poly.pdbx_strand_id
1 'polypeptide(L)'
;LPVNIRQTMKGVIAMSDFKKYLAQQMEDPAFAAEYEAQRPEYEAIRAVIAARLACNMTQKELAEKTGIRQSNISRIENGSASPTIDTLARIAAGLGKQLKIDFV
;
A
#
# COMPACT_ATOMS: atom_id res chain seq x y z
N LEU A 1 -1.60 23.75 -1.08
CA LEU A 1 -2.35 22.50 -0.88
C LEU A 1 -1.40 21.39 -0.51
N PRO A 2 -1.86 20.50 0.37
CA PRO A 2 -1.04 19.35 0.71
C PRO A 2 -0.84 18.46 -0.51
N VAL A 3 0.31 17.84 -0.59
CA VAL A 3 0.61 16.87 -1.64
C VAL A 3 -0.34 15.68 -1.47
N ASN A 4 -0.83 15.16 -2.60
CA ASN A 4 -1.67 13.96 -2.58
C ASN A 4 -0.87 12.81 -1.95
N ILE A 5 -1.46 12.17 -0.94
CA ILE A 5 -0.79 11.09 -0.22
C ILE A 5 -0.42 9.92 -1.14
N ARG A 6 -1.22 9.65 -2.16
CA ARG A 6 -0.91 8.62 -3.15
C ARG A 6 0.34 8.95 -3.95
N GLN A 7 0.53 10.22 -4.31
CA GLN A 7 1.75 10.65 -4.98
C GLN A 7 2.97 10.52 -4.07
N THR A 8 2.80 10.82 -2.79
CA THR A 8 3.84 10.64 -1.79
C THR A 8 4.28 9.18 -1.69
N MET A 9 3.33 8.25 -1.77
CA MET A 9 3.62 6.81 -1.70
C MET A 9 4.14 6.23 -3.01
N LYS A 10 4.08 6.97 -4.09
CA LYS A 10 4.45 6.51 -5.43
C LYS A 10 5.95 6.27 -5.58
N GLY A 11 6.77 7.04 -4.91
CA GLY A 11 8.22 6.96 -4.97
C GLY A 11 8.76 6.04 -3.89
N VAL A 12 10.10 5.97 -3.84
CA VAL A 12 10.79 5.23 -2.79
C VAL A 12 10.89 6.14 -1.57
N ILE A 13 9.93 6.00 -0.66
CA ILE A 13 9.88 6.80 0.56
C ILE A 13 10.12 5.89 1.76
N ALA A 14 11.13 6.25 2.57
CA ALA A 14 11.38 5.52 3.81
C ALA A 14 10.20 5.68 4.76
N MET A 15 9.88 4.64 5.53
CA MET A 15 8.76 4.67 6.46
C MET A 15 8.89 5.79 7.50
N SER A 16 10.11 6.09 7.94
CA SER A 16 10.35 7.19 8.89
C SER A 16 10.02 8.54 8.27
N ASP A 17 10.37 8.76 7.00
CA ASP A 17 10.06 10.00 6.28
C ASP A 17 8.57 10.12 6.04
N PHE A 18 7.90 9.01 5.70
CA PHE A 18 6.46 8.98 5.53
C PHE A 18 5.75 9.32 6.84
N LYS A 19 6.20 8.77 7.97
CA LYS A 19 5.61 9.07 9.28
C LYS A 19 5.76 10.55 9.65
N LYS A 20 6.90 11.16 9.38
CA LYS A 20 7.11 12.60 9.62
C LYS A 20 6.19 13.43 8.76
N TYR A 21 6.13 13.12 7.48
CA TYR A 21 5.23 13.80 6.55
C TYR A 21 3.79 13.73 7.05
N LEU A 22 3.34 12.53 7.39
CA LEU A 22 1.98 12.29 7.84
C LEU A 22 1.66 13.06 9.12
N ALA A 23 2.59 13.08 10.10
CA ALA A 23 2.40 13.80 11.34
C ALA A 23 2.17 15.29 11.10
N GLN A 24 2.93 15.90 10.17
CA GLN A 24 2.76 17.29 9.82
C GLN A 24 1.42 17.56 9.14
N GLN A 25 1.03 16.68 8.20
CA GLN A 25 -0.21 16.85 7.46
C GLN A 25 -1.43 16.62 8.35
N MET A 26 -1.35 15.76 9.34
CA MET A 26 -2.44 15.47 10.26
C MET A 26 -2.79 16.64 11.18
N GLU A 27 -1.94 17.66 11.24
CA GLU A 27 -2.25 18.90 11.95
C GLU A 27 -3.39 19.69 11.27
N ASP A 28 -3.58 19.48 9.96
CA ASP A 28 -4.70 20.06 9.22
C ASP A 28 -5.92 19.16 9.38
N PRO A 29 -7.02 19.66 10.00
CA PRO A 29 -8.22 18.85 10.20
C PRO A 29 -8.85 18.32 8.91
N ALA A 30 -8.79 19.10 7.82
CA ALA A 30 -9.33 18.64 6.53
C ALA A 30 -8.53 17.48 5.99
N PHE A 31 -7.21 17.54 6.07
CA PHE A 31 -6.35 16.44 5.65
C PHE A 31 -6.57 15.22 6.53
N ALA A 32 -6.67 15.41 7.85
CA ALA A 32 -6.87 14.31 8.78
C ALA A 32 -8.16 13.54 8.49
N ALA A 33 -9.25 14.26 8.22
CA ALA A 33 -10.54 13.64 7.88
C ALA A 33 -10.45 12.85 6.58
N GLU A 34 -9.82 13.41 5.56
CA GLU A 34 -9.62 12.73 4.27
C GLU A 34 -8.75 11.50 4.42
N TYR A 35 -7.66 11.60 5.17
CA TYR A 35 -6.76 10.47 5.41
C TYR A 35 -7.49 9.33 6.13
N GLU A 36 -8.28 9.65 7.16
CA GLU A 36 -9.03 8.64 7.90
C GLU A 36 -10.01 7.89 6.98
N ALA A 37 -10.67 8.61 6.08
CA ALA A 37 -11.60 7.99 5.13
C ALA A 37 -10.89 7.02 4.18
N GLN A 38 -9.63 7.27 3.84
CA GLN A 38 -8.86 6.47 2.89
C GLN A 38 -7.84 5.55 3.57
N ARG A 39 -7.79 5.55 4.89
CA ARG A 39 -6.81 4.77 5.65
C ARG A 39 -6.75 3.30 5.26
N PRO A 40 -7.90 2.58 5.13
CA PRO A 40 -7.84 1.16 4.79
C PRO A 40 -7.11 0.88 3.48
N GLU A 41 -7.29 1.75 2.48
CA GLU A 41 -6.61 1.62 1.20
C GLU A 41 -5.11 1.83 1.36
N TYR A 42 -4.70 2.87 2.08
CA TYR A 42 -3.27 3.15 2.30
C TYR A 42 -2.60 2.05 3.11
N GLU A 43 -3.28 1.52 4.11
CA GLU A 43 -2.76 0.41 4.91
C GLU A 43 -2.57 -0.84 4.06
N ALA A 44 -3.51 -1.14 3.16
CA ALA A 44 -3.42 -2.28 2.26
C ALA A 44 -2.22 -2.14 1.32
N ILE A 45 -2.03 -0.97 0.72
CA ILE A 45 -0.90 -0.69 -0.16
C ILE A 45 0.42 -0.88 0.58
N ARG A 46 0.54 -0.30 1.75
CA ARG A 46 1.76 -0.40 2.56
C ARG A 46 2.04 -1.83 2.99
N ALA A 47 1.00 -2.58 3.33
CA ALA A 47 1.13 -3.98 3.70
C ALA A 47 1.67 -4.82 2.54
N VAL A 48 1.18 -4.58 1.33
CA VAL A 48 1.67 -5.28 0.13
C VAL A 48 3.14 -5.01 -0.09
N ILE A 49 3.54 -3.73 -0.06
CA ILE A 49 4.94 -3.34 -0.27
C ILE A 49 5.83 -3.96 0.81
N ALA A 50 5.44 -3.81 2.08
CA ALA A 50 6.24 -4.29 3.20
C ALA A 50 6.40 -5.82 3.16
N ALA A 51 5.33 -6.55 2.89
CA ALA A 51 5.38 -8.00 2.83
C ALA A 51 6.22 -8.50 1.65
N ARG A 52 6.09 -7.85 0.49
CA ARG A 52 6.91 -8.20 -0.67
C ARG A 52 8.40 -7.99 -0.40
N LEU A 53 8.76 -6.83 0.15
CA LEU A 53 10.15 -6.51 0.48
C LEU A 53 10.70 -7.43 1.56
N ALA A 54 9.90 -7.79 2.56
CA ALA A 54 10.30 -8.72 3.61
C ALA A 54 10.61 -10.12 3.05
N CYS A 55 9.99 -10.48 1.94
CA CYS A 55 10.25 -11.75 1.25
C CYS A 55 11.35 -11.63 0.20
N ASN A 56 12.01 -10.48 0.08
CA ASN A 56 13.04 -10.21 -0.91
C ASN A 56 12.57 -10.47 -2.34
N MET A 57 11.31 -10.16 -2.61
CA MET A 57 10.74 -10.33 -3.95
C MET A 57 10.66 -9.01 -4.69
N THR A 58 10.93 -9.06 -5.99
CA THR A 58 10.63 -7.97 -6.91
C THR A 58 9.14 -8.00 -7.26
N GLN A 59 8.62 -6.89 -7.83
CA GLN A 59 7.27 -6.87 -8.36
C GLN A 59 7.08 -7.96 -9.43
N LYS A 60 8.08 -8.17 -10.26
CA LYS A 60 8.05 -9.19 -11.31
C LYS A 60 7.91 -10.60 -10.70
N GLU A 61 8.71 -10.89 -9.69
CA GLU A 61 8.66 -12.19 -9.02
C GLU A 61 7.30 -12.41 -8.34
N LEU A 62 6.75 -11.39 -7.71
CA LEU A 62 5.42 -11.47 -7.12
C LEU A 62 4.36 -11.71 -8.19
N ALA A 63 4.47 -11.05 -9.33
CA ALA A 63 3.57 -11.25 -10.46
C ALA A 63 3.60 -12.70 -10.94
N GLU A 64 4.79 -13.28 -11.07
CA GLU A 64 4.95 -14.67 -11.49
C GLU A 64 4.33 -15.63 -10.46
N LYS A 65 4.52 -15.36 -9.18
CA LYS A 65 3.98 -16.20 -8.11
C LYS A 65 2.46 -16.17 -8.02
N THR A 66 1.85 -15.04 -8.32
CA THR A 66 0.42 -14.82 -8.09
C THR A 66 -0.43 -14.96 -9.35
N GLY A 67 0.19 -14.90 -10.51
CA GLY A 67 -0.53 -14.81 -11.78
C GLY A 67 -1.15 -13.44 -12.04
N ILE A 68 -0.85 -12.46 -11.20
CA ILE A 68 -1.28 -11.09 -11.38
C ILE A 68 -0.26 -10.37 -12.27
N ARG A 69 -0.73 -9.57 -13.20
CA ARG A 69 0.18 -8.81 -14.08
C ARG A 69 1.05 -7.88 -13.27
N GLN A 70 2.33 -7.80 -13.60
CA GLN A 70 3.25 -6.88 -12.92
C GLN A 70 2.76 -5.44 -12.97
N SER A 71 2.16 -5.01 -14.09
CA SER A 71 1.60 -3.67 -14.22
C SER A 71 0.51 -3.41 -13.18
N ASN A 72 -0.31 -4.41 -12.86
CA ASN A 72 -1.34 -4.27 -11.83
C ASN A 72 -0.73 -4.18 -10.45
N ILE A 73 0.28 -4.98 -10.15
CA ILE A 73 1.00 -4.89 -8.88
C ILE A 73 1.63 -3.50 -8.72
N SER A 74 2.28 -3.02 -9.77
CA SER A 74 2.87 -1.68 -9.77
C SER A 74 1.83 -0.59 -9.51
N ARG A 75 0.67 -0.69 -10.13
CA ARG A 75 -0.42 0.28 -9.96
C ARG A 75 -0.98 0.25 -8.54
N ILE A 76 -1.10 -0.92 -7.94
CA ILE A 76 -1.50 -1.05 -6.54
C ILE A 76 -0.47 -0.38 -5.65
N GLU A 77 0.80 -0.70 -5.82
CA GLU A 77 1.86 -0.18 -4.96
C GLU A 77 2.06 1.32 -5.09
N ASN A 78 1.78 1.90 -6.25
CA ASN A 78 1.90 3.35 -6.43
C ASN A 78 0.60 4.12 -6.14
N GLY A 79 -0.45 3.43 -5.71
CA GLY A 79 -1.72 4.07 -5.35
C GLY A 79 -2.62 4.42 -6.52
N SER A 80 -2.30 3.96 -7.74
CA SER A 80 -3.12 4.24 -8.92
C SER A 80 -4.34 3.32 -9.03
N ALA A 81 -4.35 2.21 -8.32
CA ALA A 81 -5.46 1.26 -8.32
C ALA A 81 -5.71 0.77 -6.90
N SER A 82 -6.99 0.63 -6.55
CA SER A 82 -7.38 0.04 -5.27
C SER A 82 -7.43 -1.47 -5.41
N PRO A 83 -6.71 -2.23 -4.58
CA PRO A 83 -6.77 -3.68 -4.65
C PRO A 83 -8.11 -4.19 -4.11
N THR A 84 -8.64 -5.23 -4.74
CA THR A 84 -9.80 -5.95 -4.20
C THR A 84 -9.33 -6.91 -3.10
N ILE A 85 -10.27 -7.37 -2.29
CA ILE A 85 -9.97 -8.38 -1.27
C ILE A 85 -9.44 -9.65 -1.93
N ASP A 86 -10.01 -10.05 -3.06
CA ASP A 86 -9.51 -11.21 -3.81
C ASP A 86 -8.05 -11.02 -4.23
N THR A 87 -7.72 -9.87 -4.77
CA THR A 87 -6.34 -9.54 -5.17
C THR A 87 -5.39 -9.58 -3.98
N LEU A 88 -5.79 -9.00 -2.85
CA LEU A 88 -4.99 -9.01 -1.63
C LEU A 88 -4.76 -10.45 -1.12
N ALA A 89 -5.80 -11.28 -1.16
CA ALA A 89 -5.68 -12.67 -0.76
C ALA A 89 -4.71 -13.45 -1.66
N ARG A 90 -4.76 -13.19 -2.97
CA ARG A 90 -3.84 -13.81 -3.92
C ARG A 90 -2.41 -13.38 -3.70
N ILE A 91 -2.19 -12.10 -3.42
CA ILE A 91 -0.86 -11.59 -3.09
C ILE A 91 -0.34 -12.25 -1.82
N ALA A 92 -1.17 -12.31 -0.78
CA ALA A 92 -0.79 -12.96 0.47
C ALA A 92 -0.38 -14.41 0.25
N ALA A 93 -1.17 -15.16 -0.51
CA ALA A 93 -0.88 -16.56 -0.84
C ALA A 93 0.45 -16.68 -1.58
N GLY A 94 0.72 -15.80 -2.54
CA GLY A 94 1.99 -15.79 -3.29
C GLY A 94 3.19 -15.50 -2.41
N LEU A 95 2.98 -14.83 -1.28
CA LEU A 95 4.03 -14.54 -0.30
C LEU A 95 4.11 -15.59 0.82
N GLY A 96 3.31 -16.65 0.74
CA GLY A 96 3.25 -17.66 1.79
C GLY A 96 2.59 -17.18 3.07
N LYS A 97 1.71 -16.18 2.96
CA LYS A 97 1.04 -15.55 4.09
C LYS A 97 -0.47 -15.66 3.95
N GLN A 98 -1.17 -15.28 5.00
CA GLN A 98 -2.62 -15.20 4.99
C GLN A 98 -3.08 -13.76 5.14
N LEU A 99 -4.13 -13.40 4.41
CA LEU A 99 -4.77 -12.10 4.57
C LEU A 99 -5.63 -12.14 5.84
N LYS A 100 -5.40 -11.20 6.75
CA LYS A 100 -6.23 -11.02 7.93
C LYS A 100 -6.91 -9.66 7.85
N ILE A 101 -8.20 -9.63 8.14
CA ILE A 101 -9.00 -8.40 8.15
C ILE A 101 -9.64 -8.26 9.52
N ASP A 102 -9.46 -7.11 10.12
CA ASP A 102 -10.00 -6.81 11.43
C ASP A 102 -10.83 -5.52 11.41
N PHE A 103 -11.88 -5.51 12.22
CA PHE A 103 -12.64 -4.32 12.54
C PHE A 103 -12.25 -3.93 13.96
N VAL A 104 -11.62 -2.78 14.11
CA VAL A 104 -11.08 -2.30 15.38
C VAL A 104 -11.79 -1.04 15.87
#